data_d5db3dff11749844b4f87cf75a1d03e2
#
_entry.id   d5db3dff11749844b4f87cf75a1d03e2
#
_cell.length_a   1.000
_cell.length_b   1.000
_cell.length_c   1.000
_cell.angle_alpha   90.00
_cell.angle_beta   90.00
_cell.angle_gamma   90.00
#
_symmetry.space_group_name_H-M   'P 1'
#
loop_
_entity.id
_entity.type
_entity.pdbx_description
1 polymer ?
#
loop_
_entity_poly.entity_id
_entity_poly.type
_entity_poly.pdbx_seq_one_letter_code
_entity_poly.pdbx_strand_id
1 'polypeptide(L)'
;MPVYKDEERGTWYCSFYYVDYTGKRRLKKKRGFKRQKDAKDFEAEFKVKAAGSCDMTFGSLYEIYCADMENRLKENTMETKQSIFESKLLPAFKNRKINEITPAQIRQWQSKIIKETGSETYQKTINNQLSAIFNYAVKYYHLPSNPVKQAGNIGKNDAPEMKFWTVEQFQTFIPNVKKMPGRIGLEILFWTGLRIGELLALTQNDIDLDKQMLHVRHSFQTIKGREVITDPKTEKSKRDLPLPPKLCDEIRSYIDALYEPDPDDRLFPYTKHYFRKQMQAGCAAAGMEPIRLHDLRHSHAALLINLKYPILLISQRLGHDNIETTLRTYGHLYPSTTSDMVEKLDSLMP
;
A
#
# COMPACT_ATOMS: atom_id res chain seq x y z
N MET A 1 25.06 -13.73 -37.90
CA MET A 1 24.67 -13.47 -36.49
C MET A 1 25.86 -13.83 -35.63
N PRO A 2 26.42 -12.92 -34.84
CA PRO A 2 27.69 -13.14 -34.15
C PRO A 2 27.46 -13.85 -32.79
N VAL A 3 27.28 -15.17 -32.88
CA VAL A 3 27.32 -16.08 -31.72
C VAL A 3 28.60 -16.88 -31.83
N TYR A 4 29.40 -16.86 -30.76
CA TYR A 4 30.72 -17.44 -30.72
C TYR A 4 30.83 -18.50 -29.66
N LYS A 5 31.66 -19.51 -29.86
CA LYS A 5 31.99 -20.51 -28.85
C LYS A 5 33.15 -19.97 -28.00
N ASP A 6 33.02 -20.06 -26.71
CA ASP A 6 34.07 -19.78 -25.73
C ASP A 6 34.76 -21.13 -25.44
N GLU A 7 35.85 -21.38 -26.09
CA GLU A 7 36.54 -22.71 -26.09
C GLU A 7 37.15 -23.00 -24.70
N GLU A 8 37.61 -21.97 -23.97
CA GLU A 8 38.16 -22.13 -22.63
C GLU A 8 37.11 -22.59 -21.61
N ARG A 9 35.86 -22.13 -21.78
CA ARG A 9 34.75 -22.39 -20.86
C ARG A 9 33.74 -23.42 -21.35
N GLY A 10 33.91 -23.91 -22.59
CA GLY A 10 32.95 -24.86 -23.20
C GLY A 10 31.53 -24.30 -23.39
N THR A 11 31.36 -22.98 -23.35
CA THR A 11 30.06 -22.29 -23.40
C THR A 11 29.95 -21.43 -24.66
N TRP A 12 28.73 -20.91 -24.93
CA TRP A 12 28.49 -19.98 -26.02
C TRP A 12 28.32 -18.56 -25.50
N TYR A 13 28.67 -17.57 -26.33
CA TYR A 13 28.40 -16.17 -26.05
C TYR A 13 27.89 -15.44 -27.29
N CYS A 14 27.11 -14.37 -27.08
CA CYS A 14 26.74 -13.45 -28.16
C CYS A 14 27.36 -12.06 -27.94
N SER A 15 27.70 -11.38 -29.03
CA SER A 15 28.19 -10.01 -29.01
C SER A 15 27.65 -9.29 -30.23
N PHE A 16 26.79 -8.27 -30.01
CA PHE A 16 26.10 -7.57 -31.10
C PHE A 16 25.86 -6.11 -30.74
N TYR A 17 25.72 -5.28 -31.78
CA TYR A 17 25.32 -3.90 -31.64
C TYR A 17 23.78 -3.79 -31.66
N TYR A 18 23.27 -2.87 -30.87
CA TYR A 18 21.86 -2.49 -30.85
C TYR A 18 21.73 -0.98 -30.70
N VAL A 19 20.60 -0.43 -31.11
CA VAL A 19 20.23 0.97 -30.87
C VAL A 19 19.38 1.02 -29.60
N ASP A 20 19.79 1.81 -28.63
CA ASP A 20 19.00 1.98 -27.37
C ASP A 20 17.82 2.92 -27.62
N TYR A 21 16.95 3.04 -26.60
CA TYR A 21 15.75 3.90 -26.63
C TYR A 21 16.07 5.39 -26.85
N THR A 22 17.34 5.80 -26.69
CA THR A 22 17.81 7.16 -26.98
C THR A 22 18.32 7.33 -28.40
N GLY A 23 18.24 6.30 -29.23
CA GLY A 23 18.78 6.27 -30.58
C GLY A 23 20.30 6.04 -30.69
N LYS A 24 20.98 5.78 -29.55
CA LYS A 24 22.44 5.56 -29.55
C LYS A 24 22.79 4.09 -29.79
N ARG A 25 23.81 3.87 -30.66
CA ARG A 25 24.33 2.53 -30.93
C ARG A 25 25.21 2.06 -29.77
N ARG A 26 24.88 0.90 -29.15
CA ARG A 26 25.63 0.29 -28.06
C ARG A 26 25.98 -1.16 -28.35
N LEU A 27 27.07 -1.63 -27.74
CA LEU A 27 27.51 -3.02 -27.82
C LEU A 27 26.99 -3.80 -26.62
N LYS A 28 26.32 -4.94 -26.85
CA LYS A 28 25.95 -5.91 -25.83
C LYS A 28 26.72 -7.20 -26.00
N LYS A 29 27.36 -7.67 -24.91
CA LYS A 29 28.04 -8.97 -24.85
C LYS A 29 27.46 -9.75 -23.65
N LYS A 30 27.05 -11.02 -23.90
CA LYS A 30 26.61 -11.94 -22.85
C LYS A 30 27.22 -13.32 -23.08
N ARG A 31 27.80 -13.90 -22.02
CA ARG A 31 28.48 -15.18 -22.01
C ARG A 31 27.72 -16.21 -21.17
N GLY A 32 28.14 -17.50 -21.29
CA GLY A 32 27.67 -18.57 -20.39
C GLY A 32 26.44 -19.32 -20.88
N PHE A 33 26.10 -19.27 -22.14
CA PHE A 33 25.05 -20.10 -22.72
C PHE A 33 25.51 -21.55 -22.91
N LYS A 34 24.69 -22.53 -22.53
CA LYS A 34 25.01 -23.94 -22.72
C LYS A 34 24.89 -24.38 -24.17
N ARG A 35 23.99 -23.80 -24.95
CA ARG A 35 23.76 -24.14 -26.36
C ARG A 35 23.84 -22.89 -27.23
N GLN A 36 24.28 -23.08 -28.49
CA GLN A 36 24.33 -22.04 -29.49
C GLN A 36 22.96 -21.40 -29.75
N LYS A 37 21.88 -22.22 -29.69
CA LYS A 37 20.51 -21.77 -29.87
C LYS A 37 20.10 -20.75 -28.81
N ASP A 38 20.42 -21.01 -27.54
CA ASP A 38 20.07 -20.13 -26.40
C ASP A 38 20.74 -18.74 -26.55
N ALA A 39 21.96 -18.70 -27.09
CA ALA A 39 22.66 -17.44 -27.38
C ALA A 39 22.04 -16.66 -28.54
N LYS A 40 21.57 -17.37 -29.59
CA LYS A 40 20.86 -16.76 -30.73
C LYS A 40 19.47 -16.23 -30.31
N ASP A 41 18.74 -17.01 -29.54
CA ASP A 41 17.43 -16.63 -29.03
C ASP A 41 17.52 -15.40 -28.13
N PHE A 42 18.54 -15.35 -27.25
CA PHE A 42 18.82 -14.15 -26.44
C PHE A 42 19.14 -12.91 -27.30
N GLU A 43 19.96 -13.03 -28.37
CA GLU A 43 20.25 -11.90 -29.25
C GLU A 43 18.97 -11.39 -29.92
N ALA A 44 18.13 -12.29 -30.44
CA ALA A 44 16.90 -11.96 -31.13
C ALA A 44 15.90 -11.24 -30.16
N GLU A 45 15.69 -11.81 -28.99
CA GLU A 45 14.84 -11.20 -27.94
C GLU A 45 15.39 -9.82 -27.51
N PHE A 46 16.70 -9.71 -27.31
CA PHE A 46 17.29 -8.44 -26.87
C PHE A 46 17.15 -7.33 -27.94
N LYS A 47 17.31 -7.66 -29.21
CA LYS A 47 17.12 -6.69 -30.30
C LYS A 47 15.69 -6.22 -30.43
N VAL A 48 14.71 -7.12 -30.26
CA VAL A 48 13.29 -6.80 -30.25
C VAL A 48 12.95 -5.89 -29.03
N LYS A 49 13.50 -6.19 -27.86
CA LYS A 49 13.37 -5.33 -26.68
C LYS A 49 13.94 -3.93 -26.94
N ALA A 50 15.15 -3.86 -27.48
CA ALA A 50 15.86 -2.60 -27.70
C ALA A 50 15.22 -1.71 -28.79
N ALA A 51 14.59 -2.33 -29.78
CA ALA A 51 13.90 -1.63 -30.88
C ALA A 51 12.53 -1.05 -30.50
N GLY A 52 12.06 -1.29 -29.25
CA GLY A 52 10.75 -0.80 -28.81
C GLY A 52 9.56 -1.45 -29.52
N SER A 53 9.75 -2.66 -30.07
CA SER A 53 8.70 -3.37 -30.80
C SER A 53 7.73 -4.09 -29.87
N CYS A 54 6.44 -4.11 -30.23
CA CYS A 54 5.42 -4.89 -29.53
C CYS A 54 5.49 -6.42 -29.78
N ASP A 55 6.47 -6.90 -30.54
CA ASP A 55 6.72 -8.34 -30.76
C ASP A 55 7.40 -9.05 -29.58
N MET A 56 7.74 -8.29 -28.52
CA MET A 56 8.33 -8.85 -27.31
C MET A 56 7.35 -9.70 -26.49
N THR A 57 7.88 -10.62 -25.67
CA THR A 57 7.08 -11.39 -24.74
C THR A 57 6.60 -10.53 -23.56
N PHE A 58 5.50 -10.95 -22.92
CA PHE A 58 5.01 -10.30 -21.70
C PHE A 58 6.07 -10.33 -20.57
N GLY A 59 6.82 -11.43 -20.45
CA GLY A 59 7.93 -11.52 -19.49
C GLY A 59 9.01 -10.48 -19.75
N SER A 60 9.35 -10.25 -21.02
CA SER A 60 10.32 -9.22 -21.42
C SER A 60 9.82 -7.80 -21.13
N LEU A 61 8.55 -7.54 -21.42
CA LEU A 61 7.89 -6.27 -21.09
C LEU A 61 7.88 -6.04 -19.56
N TYR A 62 7.61 -7.10 -18.77
CA TYR A 62 7.62 -7.03 -17.31
C TYR A 62 8.99 -6.63 -16.74
N GLU A 63 10.09 -7.23 -17.24
CA GLU A 63 11.45 -6.87 -16.81
C GLU A 63 11.76 -5.38 -17.08
N ILE A 64 11.40 -4.88 -18.25
CA ILE A 64 11.59 -3.48 -18.63
C ILE A 64 10.72 -2.56 -17.74
N TYR A 65 9.46 -2.94 -17.57
CA TYR A 65 8.51 -2.20 -16.76
C TYR A 65 8.96 -2.11 -15.29
N CYS A 66 9.48 -3.20 -14.72
CA CYS A 66 10.00 -3.20 -13.35
C CYS A 66 11.23 -2.28 -13.22
N ALA A 67 12.18 -2.36 -14.15
CA ALA A 67 13.39 -1.52 -14.13
C ALA A 67 13.07 -0.01 -14.26
N ASP A 68 12.04 0.37 -15.03
CA ASP A 68 11.59 1.76 -15.11
C ASP A 68 10.83 2.20 -13.85
N MET A 69 10.00 1.32 -13.29
CA MET A 69 9.17 1.63 -12.11
C MET A 69 9.96 1.63 -10.79
N GLU A 70 11.08 0.90 -10.69
CA GLU A 70 11.91 0.81 -9.49
C GLU A 70 12.40 2.20 -9.02
N ASN A 71 12.72 3.09 -9.95
CA ASN A 71 13.15 4.45 -9.67
C ASN A 71 11.98 5.45 -9.45
N ARG A 72 10.74 5.04 -9.69
CA ARG A 72 9.55 5.91 -9.66
C ARG A 72 8.58 5.58 -8.54
N LEU A 73 8.63 4.36 -8.01
CA LEU A 73 7.71 3.88 -7.01
C LEU A 73 8.42 3.64 -5.67
N LYS A 74 7.70 3.84 -4.58
CA LYS A 74 8.18 3.44 -3.25
C LYS A 74 8.37 1.92 -3.21
N GLU A 75 9.40 1.44 -2.50
CA GLU A 75 9.80 0.04 -2.40
C GLU A 75 8.61 -0.89 -2.06
N ASN A 76 7.80 -0.54 -1.06
CA ASN A 76 6.62 -1.31 -0.67
C ASN A 76 5.55 -1.43 -1.78
N THR A 77 5.39 -0.37 -2.60
CA THR A 77 4.48 -0.41 -3.76
C THR A 77 5.02 -1.34 -4.83
N MET A 78 6.34 -1.32 -5.02
CA MET A 78 7.02 -2.18 -5.98
C MET A 78 6.94 -3.65 -5.56
N GLU A 79 7.16 -3.96 -4.28
CA GLU A 79 7.03 -5.31 -3.72
C GLU A 79 5.62 -5.88 -3.93
N THR A 80 4.59 -5.11 -3.57
CA THR A 80 3.19 -5.52 -3.78
C THR A 80 2.90 -5.80 -5.25
N LYS A 81 3.41 -4.93 -6.14
CA LYS A 81 3.27 -5.08 -7.58
C LYS A 81 3.97 -6.35 -8.07
N GLN A 82 5.23 -6.57 -7.70
CA GLN A 82 6.02 -7.75 -8.05
C GLN A 82 5.34 -9.04 -7.60
N SER A 83 4.85 -9.09 -6.35
CA SER A 83 4.12 -10.24 -5.81
C SER A 83 2.88 -10.62 -6.65
N ILE A 84 2.12 -9.62 -7.11
CA ILE A 84 0.96 -9.87 -8.00
C ILE A 84 1.41 -10.37 -9.37
N PHE A 85 2.45 -9.77 -9.94
CA PHE A 85 2.98 -10.20 -11.23
C PHE A 85 3.48 -11.64 -11.18
N GLU A 86 4.28 -11.99 -10.18
CA GLU A 86 4.89 -13.31 -10.03
C GLU A 86 3.86 -14.39 -9.75
N SER A 87 2.87 -14.09 -8.89
CA SER A 87 1.88 -15.08 -8.47
C SER A 87 0.71 -15.24 -9.44
N LYS A 88 0.31 -14.19 -10.20
CA LYS A 88 -0.94 -14.18 -10.96
C LYS A 88 -0.76 -13.89 -12.46
N LEU A 89 0.18 -13.04 -12.86
CA LEU A 89 0.28 -12.57 -14.24
C LEU A 89 1.32 -13.35 -15.05
N LEU A 90 2.54 -13.51 -14.53
CA LEU A 90 3.61 -14.24 -15.22
C LEU A 90 3.27 -15.71 -15.47
N PRO A 91 2.63 -16.46 -14.57
CA PRO A 91 2.24 -17.83 -14.86
C PRO A 91 1.30 -17.95 -16.07
N ALA A 92 0.49 -16.91 -16.33
CA ALA A 92 -0.48 -16.94 -17.45
C ALA A 92 0.10 -16.39 -18.77
N PHE A 93 0.95 -15.36 -18.70
CA PHE A 93 1.29 -14.57 -19.89
C PHE A 93 2.80 -14.52 -20.21
N LYS A 94 3.71 -14.94 -19.34
CA LYS A 94 5.16 -14.75 -19.45
C LYS A 94 5.73 -14.99 -20.86
N ASN A 95 5.37 -16.10 -21.46
CA ASN A 95 5.94 -16.56 -22.75
C ASN A 95 5.11 -16.12 -23.97
N ARG A 96 4.03 -15.35 -23.79
CA ARG A 96 3.19 -14.87 -24.88
C ARG A 96 3.70 -13.54 -25.40
N LYS A 97 3.67 -13.32 -26.70
CA LYS A 97 3.93 -12.00 -27.27
C LYS A 97 2.80 -11.05 -26.94
N ILE A 98 3.14 -9.80 -26.60
CA ILE A 98 2.15 -8.82 -26.13
C ILE A 98 1.14 -8.43 -27.22
N ASN A 99 1.53 -8.44 -28.48
CA ASN A 99 0.67 -8.17 -29.63
C ASN A 99 -0.28 -9.34 -29.97
N GLU A 100 -0.02 -10.54 -29.45
CA GLU A 100 -0.84 -11.75 -29.67
C GLU A 100 -1.84 -11.98 -28.51
N ILE A 101 -1.75 -11.22 -27.42
CA ILE A 101 -2.66 -11.36 -26.28
C ILE A 101 -3.99 -10.66 -26.62
N THR A 102 -5.02 -11.47 -26.85
CA THR A 102 -6.35 -10.99 -27.24
C THR A 102 -7.27 -10.70 -26.04
N PRO A 103 -8.28 -9.83 -26.20
CA PRO A 103 -9.31 -9.62 -25.17
C PRO A 103 -10.02 -10.90 -24.73
N ALA A 104 -10.24 -11.85 -25.65
CA ALA A 104 -10.87 -13.14 -25.34
C ALA A 104 -10.01 -13.98 -24.38
N GLN A 105 -8.68 -14.01 -24.59
CA GLN A 105 -7.75 -14.72 -23.71
C GLN A 105 -7.69 -14.06 -22.32
N ILE A 106 -7.76 -12.72 -22.25
CA ILE A 106 -7.85 -12.00 -20.98
C ILE A 106 -9.15 -12.33 -20.26
N ARG A 107 -10.29 -12.40 -20.95
CA ARG A 107 -11.57 -12.81 -20.35
C ARG A 107 -11.52 -14.22 -19.77
N GLN A 108 -10.89 -15.16 -20.46
CA GLN A 108 -10.69 -16.52 -19.94
C GLN A 108 -9.83 -16.52 -18.66
N TRP A 109 -8.73 -15.76 -18.65
CA TRP A 109 -7.88 -15.60 -17.48
C TRP A 109 -8.62 -14.90 -16.32
N GLN A 110 -9.38 -13.83 -16.60
CA GLN A 110 -10.22 -13.16 -15.61
C GLN A 110 -11.22 -14.12 -14.94
N SER A 111 -11.86 -14.99 -15.72
CA SER A 111 -12.78 -16.02 -15.20
C SER A 111 -12.07 -16.99 -14.25
N LYS A 112 -10.80 -17.32 -14.52
CA LYS A 112 -9.97 -18.13 -13.62
C LYS A 112 -9.66 -17.37 -12.32
N ILE A 113 -9.25 -16.10 -12.40
CA ILE A 113 -8.97 -15.26 -11.23
C ILE A 113 -10.21 -15.11 -10.34
N ILE A 114 -11.40 -14.92 -10.93
CA ILE A 114 -12.66 -14.82 -10.17
C ILE A 114 -12.92 -16.12 -9.37
N LYS A 115 -12.66 -17.27 -9.95
CA LYS A 115 -12.85 -18.57 -9.27
C LYS A 115 -11.81 -18.84 -8.18
N GLU A 116 -10.58 -18.37 -8.37
CA GLU A 116 -9.47 -18.60 -7.45
C GLU A 116 -9.41 -17.60 -6.27
N THR A 117 -10.05 -16.46 -6.40
CA THR A 117 -9.95 -15.37 -5.41
C THR A 117 -11.32 -14.96 -4.91
N GLY A 118 -11.56 -15.10 -3.60
CA GLY A 118 -12.83 -14.74 -2.98
C GLY A 118 -13.07 -13.23 -2.75
N SER A 119 -12.08 -12.37 -3.03
CA SER A 119 -12.16 -10.92 -2.79
C SER A 119 -12.27 -10.14 -4.09
N GLU A 120 -13.41 -9.50 -4.33
CA GLU A 120 -13.64 -8.65 -5.52
C GLU A 120 -12.65 -7.46 -5.57
N THR A 121 -12.33 -6.85 -4.44
CA THR A 121 -11.33 -5.78 -4.36
C THR A 121 -9.93 -6.25 -4.78
N TYR A 122 -9.55 -7.49 -4.42
CA TYR A 122 -8.28 -8.07 -4.84
C TYR A 122 -8.28 -8.42 -6.32
N GLN A 123 -9.39 -8.97 -6.85
CA GLN A 123 -9.57 -9.21 -8.30
C GLN A 123 -9.38 -7.93 -9.10
N LYS A 124 -10.01 -6.83 -8.66
CA LYS A 124 -9.83 -5.51 -9.27
C LYS A 124 -8.38 -5.03 -9.21
N THR A 125 -7.71 -5.24 -8.09
CA THR A 125 -6.29 -4.87 -7.93
C THR A 125 -5.41 -5.64 -8.92
N ILE A 126 -5.60 -6.96 -9.06
CA ILE A 126 -4.88 -7.79 -10.03
C ILE A 126 -5.13 -7.30 -11.47
N ASN A 127 -6.39 -7.06 -11.82
CA ASN A 127 -6.78 -6.57 -13.15
C ASN A 127 -6.16 -5.20 -13.47
N ASN A 128 -6.10 -4.30 -12.47
CA ASN A 128 -5.47 -3.00 -12.62
C ASN A 128 -3.96 -3.11 -12.87
N GLN A 129 -3.25 -4.08 -12.24
CA GLN A 129 -1.84 -4.30 -12.51
C GLN A 129 -1.61 -4.78 -13.96
N LEU A 130 -2.45 -5.69 -14.46
CA LEU A 130 -2.40 -6.14 -15.85
C LEU A 130 -2.69 -4.97 -16.81
N SER A 131 -3.71 -4.16 -16.52
CA SER A 131 -4.04 -2.98 -17.34
C SER A 131 -2.91 -1.94 -17.34
N ALA A 132 -2.23 -1.75 -16.22
CA ALA A 132 -1.14 -0.79 -16.09
C ALA A 132 0.06 -1.14 -16.99
N ILE A 133 0.48 -2.41 -17.04
CA ILE A 133 1.59 -2.82 -17.90
C ILE A 133 1.21 -2.76 -19.39
N PHE A 134 -0.04 -3.06 -19.75
CA PHE A 134 -0.48 -2.89 -21.15
C PHE A 134 -0.64 -1.41 -21.53
N ASN A 135 -1.05 -0.53 -20.62
CA ASN A 135 -0.99 0.93 -20.87
C ASN A 135 0.46 1.41 -21.10
N TYR A 136 1.41 0.84 -20.36
CA TYR A 136 2.83 1.13 -20.57
C TYR A 136 3.30 0.67 -21.96
N ALA A 137 2.87 -0.52 -22.40
CA ALA A 137 3.17 -1.02 -23.75
C ALA A 137 2.54 -0.14 -24.85
N VAL A 138 1.30 0.31 -24.68
CA VAL A 138 0.63 1.27 -25.59
C VAL A 138 1.43 2.58 -25.68
N LYS A 139 1.87 3.11 -24.53
CA LYS A 139 2.55 4.41 -24.47
C LYS A 139 3.97 4.39 -25.04
N TYR A 140 4.73 3.30 -24.82
CA TYR A 140 6.16 3.28 -25.08
C TYR A 140 6.60 2.24 -26.10
N TYR A 141 5.75 1.27 -26.49
CA TYR A 141 6.11 0.13 -27.35
C TYR A 141 5.16 -0.05 -28.52
N HIS A 142 4.43 0.99 -28.88
CA HIS A 142 3.56 1.03 -30.06
C HIS A 142 2.51 -0.08 -30.11
N LEU A 143 2.10 -0.63 -28.94
CA LEU A 143 0.96 -1.53 -28.92
C LEU A 143 -0.30 -0.73 -29.30
N PRO A 144 -1.11 -1.16 -30.29
CA PRO A 144 -2.21 -0.35 -30.84
C PRO A 144 -3.26 0.01 -29.80
N SER A 145 -3.57 -0.89 -28.86
CA SER A 145 -4.55 -0.68 -27.82
C SER A 145 -4.32 -1.61 -26.63
N ASN A 146 -4.89 -1.25 -25.48
CA ASN A 146 -4.83 -2.09 -24.28
C ASN A 146 -5.93 -3.18 -24.34
N PRO A 147 -5.58 -4.47 -24.48
CA PRO A 147 -6.55 -5.54 -24.60
C PRO A 147 -7.33 -5.78 -23.29
N VAL A 148 -6.80 -5.35 -22.13
CA VAL A 148 -7.50 -5.46 -20.83
C VAL A 148 -8.68 -4.51 -20.78
N LYS A 149 -8.53 -3.29 -21.32
CA LYS A 149 -9.64 -2.33 -21.41
C LYS A 149 -10.75 -2.85 -22.31
N GLN A 150 -10.39 -3.50 -23.41
CA GLN A 150 -11.38 -4.13 -24.31
C GLN A 150 -12.07 -5.33 -23.69
N ALA A 151 -11.35 -6.14 -22.89
CA ALA A 151 -11.93 -7.26 -22.16
C ALA A 151 -12.89 -6.82 -21.03
N GLY A 152 -12.76 -5.60 -20.54
CA GLY A 152 -13.51 -5.07 -19.42
C GLY A 152 -12.88 -5.37 -18.05
N ASN A 153 -13.41 -4.74 -17.03
CA ASN A 153 -12.91 -4.87 -15.65
C ASN A 153 -13.53 -6.07 -14.93
N ILE A 154 -12.84 -6.56 -13.93
CA ILE A 154 -13.35 -7.54 -12.95
C ILE A 154 -13.20 -6.98 -11.53
N GLY A 155 -14.02 -7.48 -10.62
CA GLY A 155 -14.08 -7.05 -9.23
C GLY A 155 -14.69 -5.65 -9.06
N LYS A 156 -15.06 -5.34 -7.83
CA LYS A 156 -15.67 -4.07 -7.45
C LYS A 156 -14.87 -3.40 -6.35
N ASN A 157 -15.11 -2.11 -6.12
CA ASN A 157 -14.61 -1.40 -4.94
C ASN A 157 -15.57 -1.52 -3.75
N ASP A 158 -16.25 -2.63 -3.60
CA ASP A 158 -17.12 -2.83 -2.45
C ASP A 158 -16.23 -3.09 -1.23
N ALA A 159 -15.82 -2.02 -0.57
CA ALA A 159 -15.27 -2.14 0.76
C ALA A 159 -16.42 -2.61 1.68
N PRO A 160 -16.19 -3.63 2.52
CA PRO A 160 -17.17 -3.98 3.56
C PRO A 160 -17.48 -2.75 4.39
N GLU A 161 -18.71 -2.69 4.93
CA GLU A 161 -19.15 -1.62 5.79
C GLU A 161 -18.09 -1.31 6.85
N MET A 162 -17.84 -0.02 7.06
CA MET A 162 -16.80 0.44 7.96
C MET A 162 -17.19 0.12 9.39
N LYS A 163 -16.44 -0.75 10.05
CA LYS A 163 -16.60 -1.02 11.47
C LYS A 163 -15.88 0.02 12.31
N PHE A 164 -16.49 0.45 13.39
CA PHE A 164 -15.86 1.30 14.41
C PHE A 164 -16.47 1.02 15.78
N TRP A 165 -15.73 1.33 16.83
CA TRP A 165 -16.21 1.26 18.20
C TRP A 165 -16.61 2.63 18.72
N THR A 166 -17.66 2.67 19.54
CA THR A 166 -17.96 3.83 20.37
C THR A 166 -16.97 3.94 21.54
N VAL A 167 -17.03 5.06 22.27
CA VAL A 167 -16.18 5.26 23.45
C VAL A 167 -16.46 4.19 24.50
N GLU A 168 -17.73 3.86 24.73
CA GLU A 168 -18.17 2.87 25.72
C GLU A 168 -17.65 1.47 25.36
N GLN A 169 -17.70 1.11 24.09
CA GLN A 169 -17.14 -0.16 23.59
C GLN A 169 -15.62 -0.21 23.79
N PHE A 170 -14.91 0.88 23.48
CA PHE A 170 -13.47 0.95 23.70
C PHE A 170 -13.12 0.88 25.20
N GLN A 171 -13.87 1.57 26.04
CA GLN A 171 -13.70 1.54 27.50
C GLN A 171 -13.99 0.16 28.12
N THR A 172 -14.92 -0.61 27.54
CA THR A 172 -15.16 -2.00 27.93
C THR A 172 -14.00 -2.91 27.50
N PHE A 173 -13.41 -2.65 26.35
CA PHE A 173 -12.33 -3.46 25.77
C PHE A 173 -10.98 -3.25 26.47
N ILE A 174 -10.54 -1.99 26.64
CA ILE A 174 -9.15 -1.66 26.95
C ILE A 174 -8.62 -2.21 28.28
N PRO A 175 -9.42 -2.34 29.37
CA PRO A 175 -8.97 -2.94 30.63
C PRO A 175 -8.62 -4.43 30.51
N ASN A 176 -9.10 -5.08 29.45
CA ASN A 176 -8.86 -6.49 29.18
C ASN A 176 -7.55 -6.74 28.40
N VAL A 177 -6.86 -5.69 27.95
CA VAL A 177 -5.53 -5.79 27.32
C VAL A 177 -4.47 -5.84 28.43
N LYS A 178 -3.97 -7.03 28.75
CA LYS A 178 -3.11 -7.28 29.91
C LYS A 178 -1.68 -6.74 29.76
N LYS A 179 -1.13 -6.73 28.54
CA LYS A 179 0.25 -6.27 28.30
C LYS A 179 0.28 -4.76 28.13
N MET A 180 1.00 -4.08 29.02
CA MET A 180 1.10 -2.60 29.04
C MET A 180 1.46 -1.99 27.68
N PRO A 181 2.50 -2.46 26.93
CA PRO A 181 2.80 -1.89 25.61
C PRO A 181 1.64 -2.01 24.61
N GLY A 182 0.89 -3.13 24.68
CA GLY A 182 -0.30 -3.35 23.86
C GLY A 182 -1.44 -2.40 24.23
N ARG A 183 -1.70 -2.24 25.52
CA ARG A 183 -2.74 -1.35 26.06
C ARG A 183 -2.47 0.09 25.65
N ILE A 184 -1.30 0.62 25.99
CA ILE A 184 -0.92 2.01 25.68
C ILE A 184 -0.91 2.29 24.18
N GLY A 185 -0.35 1.39 23.37
CA GLY A 185 -0.37 1.59 21.91
C GLY A 185 -1.78 1.60 21.31
N LEU A 186 -2.72 0.77 21.82
CA LEU A 186 -4.11 0.77 21.37
C LEU A 186 -4.85 2.01 21.86
N GLU A 187 -4.58 2.53 23.05
CA GLU A 187 -5.08 3.80 23.55
C GLU A 187 -4.61 4.97 22.68
N ILE A 188 -3.32 5.04 22.37
CA ILE A 188 -2.79 6.06 21.45
C ILE A 188 -3.53 5.98 20.11
N LEU A 189 -3.68 4.79 19.51
CA LEU A 189 -4.39 4.64 18.24
C LEU A 189 -5.84 5.14 18.29
N PHE A 190 -6.56 4.83 19.37
CA PHE A 190 -7.95 5.24 19.51
C PHE A 190 -8.10 6.75 19.77
N TRP A 191 -7.32 7.31 20.70
CA TRP A 191 -7.46 8.71 21.11
C TRP A 191 -6.79 9.73 20.19
N THR A 192 -5.89 9.29 19.31
CA THR A 192 -5.20 10.18 18.37
C THR A 192 -5.56 9.96 16.91
N GLY A 193 -6.08 8.78 16.57
CA GLY A 193 -6.35 8.40 15.19
C GLY A 193 -5.09 8.13 14.36
N LEU A 194 -3.94 7.84 14.97
CA LEU A 194 -2.72 7.47 14.26
C LEU A 194 -2.91 6.24 13.38
N ARG A 195 -2.14 6.17 12.30
CA ARG A 195 -1.96 4.90 11.57
C ARG A 195 -1.03 3.99 12.36
N ILE A 196 -1.24 2.67 12.28
CA ILE A 196 -0.38 1.70 13.00
C ILE A 196 1.11 1.87 12.67
N GLY A 197 1.45 2.21 11.42
CA GLY A 197 2.83 2.48 11.03
C GLY A 197 3.40 3.76 11.67
N GLU A 198 2.57 4.76 11.91
CA GLU A 198 2.95 5.99 12.63
C GLU A 198 3.20 5.67 14.11
N LEU A 199 2.32 4.91 14.77
CA LEU A 199 2.53 4.44 16.14
C LEU A 199 3.84 3.65 16.29
N LEU A 200 4.11 2.71 15.39
CA LEU A 200 5.30 1.86 15.44
C LEU A 200 6.61 2.60 15.16
N ALA A 201 6.54 3.81 14.61
CA ALA A 201 7.70 4.67 14.37
C ALA A 201 7.97 5.65 15.51
N LEU A 202 7.04 5.82 16.48
CA LEU A 202 7.20 6.80 17.56
C LEU A 202 8.43 6.51 18.42
N THR A 203 9.16 7.57 18.71
CA THR A 203 10.24 7.64 19.71
C THR A 203 9.81 8.52 20.87
N GLN A 204 10.61 8.60 21.95
CA GLN A 204 10.34 9.55 23.04
C GLN A 204 10.42 11.00 22.55
N ASN A 205 11.35 11.29 21.64
CA ASN A 205 11.52 12.62 21.06
C ASN A 205 10.31 13.11 20.25
N ASP A 206 9.42 12.20 19.84
CA ASP A 206 8.18 12.56 19.15
C ASP A 206 7.05 12.97 20.11
N ILE A 207 7.24 12.89 21.44
CA ILE A 207 6.19 13.15 22.43
C ILE A 207 6.67 14.17 23.46
N ASP A 208 6.14 15.38 23.39
CA ASP A 208 6.33 16.42 24.40
C ASP A 208 5.18 16.31 25.43
N LEU A 209 5.44 15.58 26.53
CA LEU A 209 4.44 15.33 27.58
C LEU A 209 4.10 16.58 28.38
N ASP A 210 5.01 17.55 28.45
CA ASP A 210 4.81 18.79 29.21
C ASP A 210 3.91 19.75 28.42
N LYS A 211 4.12 19.82 27.09
CA LYS A 211 3.23 20.58 26.20
C LYS A 211 2.02 19.76 25.73
N GLN A 212 1.92 18.50 26.13
CA GLN A 212 0.84 17.59 25.74
C GLN A 212 0.72 17.47 24.19
N MET A 213 1.85 17.28 23.52
CA MET A 213 1.93 17.29 22.07
C MET A 213 2.62 16.01 21.53
N LEU A 214 2.07 15.44 20.49
CA LEU A 214 2.65 14.31 19.76
C LEU A 214 2.96 14.75 18.33
N HIS A 215 4.20 14.52 17.90
CA HIS A 215 4.74 14.90 16.59
C HIS A 215 4.76 13.68 15.67
N VAL A 216 3.95 13.66 14.63
CA VAL A 216 3.95 12.59 13.62
C VAL A 216 4.94 12.97 12.52
N ARG A 217 6.10 12.30 12.49
CA ARG A 217 7.18 12.59 11.55
C ARG A 217 7.53 11.40 10.66
N HIS A 218 7.33 10.18 11.14
CA HIS A 218 7.77 8.95 10.49
C HIS A 218 6.68 7.89 10.43
N SER A 219 6.90 6.87 9.62
CA SER A 219 6.06 5.68 9.55
C SER A 219 6.95 4.44 9.40
N PHE A 220 6.71 3.44 10.24
CA PHE A 220 7.40 2.16 10.22
C PHE A 220 6.65 1.14 9.36
N GLN A 221 7.41 0.36 8.60
CA GLN A 221 6.89 -0.78 7.86
C GLN A 221 7.96 -1.87 7.73
N THR A 222 7.53 -3.10 7.51
CA THR A 222 8.44 -4.21 7.21
C THR A 222 8.36 -4.52 5.72
N ILE A 223 9.48 -4.45 5.01
CA ILE A 223 9.60 -4.71 3.57
C ILE A 223 10.61 -5.85 3.40
N LYS A 224 10.20 -6.97 2.80
CA LYS A 224 11.06 -8.16 2.60
C LYS A 224 11.80 -8.60 3.86
N GLY A 225 11.09 -8.54 5.01
CA GLY A 225 11.67 -8.91 6.32
C GLY A 225 12.59 -7.86 6.95
N ARG A 226 12.86 -6.73 6.27
CA ARG A 226 13.65 -5.62 6.81
C ARG A 226 12.74 -4.57 7.44
N GLU A 227 13.15 -4.05 8.57
CA GLU A 227 12.51 -2.91 9.22
C GLU A 227 12.91 -1.62 8.48
N VAL A 228 11.93 -0.83 8.09
CA VAL A 228 12.15 0.41 7.34
C VAL A 228 11.32 1.52 7.97
N ILE A 229 11.99 2.57 8.42
CA ILE A 229 11.37 3.83 8.83
C ILE A 229 11.41 4.75 7.61
N THR A 230 10.27 5.27 7.22
CA THR A 230 10.11 6.15 6.06
C THR A 230 9.45 7.44 6.47
N ASP A 231 9.74 8.51 5.72
CA ASP A 231 8.92 9.71 5.79
C ASP A 231 7.46 9.39 5.42
N PRO A 232 6.50 10.10 6.00
CA PRO A 232 5.11 9.99 5.64
C PRO A 232 4.90 10.15 4.13
N LYS A 233 3.76 9.68 3.65
CA LYS A 233 3.47 9.61 2.21
C LYS A 233 3.42 11.00 1.55
N THR A 234 2.99 12.00 2.32
CA THR A 234 2.85 13.40 1.89
C THR A 234 3.28 14.32 3.03
N GLU A 235 3.68 15.56 2.72
CA GLU A 235 4.02 16.58 3.72
C GLU A 235 2.85 16.86 4.68
N LYS A 236 1.61 16.82 4.21
CA LYS A 236 0.41 16.98 5.05
C LYS A 236 0.21 15.84 6.07
N SER A 237 0.90 14.72 5.89
CA SER A 237 0.88 13.64 6.87
C SER A 237 1.79 13.93 8.07
N LYS A 238 2.79 14.81 7.93
CA LYS A 238 3.54 15.37 9.06
C LYS A 238 2.61 16.34 9.79
N ARG A 239 2.37 16.10 11.04
CA ARG A 239 1.42 16.88 11.84
C ARG A 239 1.74 16.81 13.32
N ASP A 240 1.26 17.80 14.05
CA ASP A 240 1.33 17.88 15.50
C ASP A 240 -0.07 17.65 16.07
N LEU A 241 -0.18 16.76 17.05
CA LEU A 241 -1.43 16.34 17.64
C LEU A 241 -1.46 16.68 19.13
N PRO A 242 -2.33 17.60 19.56
CA PRO A 242 -2.60 17.79 20.98
C PRO A 242 -3.14 16.50 21.61
N LEU A 243 -2.58 16.12 22.76
CA LEU A 243 -2.93 14.93 23.52
C LEU A 243 -3.83 15.29 24.71
N PRO A 244 -4.82 14.44 25.03
CA PRO A 244 -5.55 14.54 26.28
C PRO A 244 -4.62 14.33 27.48
N PRO A 245 -4.75 15.11 28.59
CA PRO A 245 -3.89 14.97 29.77
C PRO A 245 -3.81 13.55 30.31
N LYS A 246 -4.94 12.85 30.43
CA LYS A 246 -4.99 11.46 30.90
C LYS A 246 -4.19 10.50 30.03
N LEU A 247 -4.16 10.74 28.72
CA LEU A 247 -3.34 9.91 27.80
C LEU A 247 -1.84 10.20 28.00
N CYS A 248 -1.49 11.46 28.32
CA CYS A 248 -0.11 11.81 28.66
C CYS A 248 0.36 11.10 29.94
N ASP A 249 -0.50 11.00 30.97
CA ASP A 249 -0.20 10.29 32.22
C ASP A 249 0.04 8.79 31.96
N GLU A 250 -0.79 8.16 31.12
CA GLU A 250 -0.62 6.76 30.74
C GLU A 250 0.67 6.53 29.92
N ILE A 251 0.99 7.43 28.99
CA ILE A 251 2.23 7.37 28.22
C ILE A 251 3.45 7.57 29.13
N ARG A 252 3.41 8.52 30.07
CA ARG A 252 4.47 8.76 31.06
C ARG A 252 4.70 7.50 31.88
N SER A 253 3.66 6.91 32.43
CA SER A 253 3.73 5.66 33.20
C SER A 253 4.36 4.52 32.39
N TYR A 254 4.11 4.47 31.08
CA TYR A 254 4.72 3.48 30.20
C TYR A 254 6.21 3.75 29.99
N ILE A 255 6.59 4.99 29.72
CA ILE A 255 8.00 5.38 29.51
C ILE A 255 8.81 5.12 30.79
N ASP A 256 8.28 5.48 31.96
CA ASP A 256 8.92 5.27 33.26
C ASP A 256 9.12 3.78 33.59
N ALA A 257 8.30 2.90 33.02
CA ALA A 257 8.41 1.45 33.18
C ALA A 257 9.40 0.79 32.18
N LEU A 258 9.95 1.53 31.23
CA LEU A 258 10.97 1.03 30.31
C LEU A 258 12.34 1.00 31.01
N TYR A 259 13.14 -0.02 30.71
CA TYR A 259 14.51 -0.11 31.24
C TYR A 259 15.46 0.69 30.34
N GLU A 260 16.09 1.73 30.90
CA GLU A 260 17.09 2.60 30.24
C GLU A 260 16.76 2.89 28.75
N PRO A 261 15.59 3.48 28.45
CA PRO A 261 15.19 3.72 27.07
C PRO A 261 16.05 4.83 26.45
N ASP A 262 16.62 4.55 25.27
CA ASP A 262 17.21 5.61 24.44
C ASP A 262 16.08 6.47 23.86
N PRO A 263 16.15 7.82 23.98
CA PRO A 263 15.12 8.71 23.43
C PRO A 263 14.89 8.57 21.92
N ASP A 264 15.87 8.10 21.17
CA ASP A 264 15.80 7.86 19.73
C ASP A 264 15.28 6.46 19.38
N ASP A 265 15.20 5.55 20.35
CA ASP A 265 14.64 4.23 20.13
C ASP A 265 13.12 4.28 19.99
N ARG A 266 12.61 3.33 19.19
CA ARG A 266 11.15 3.19 19.03
C ARG A 266 10.50 2.82 20.37
N LEU A 267 9.52 3.60 20.81
CA LEU A 267 8.71 3.29 22.01
C LEU A 267 8.01 1.93 21.91
N PHE A 268 7.66 1.53 20.69
CA PHE A 268 7.01 0.26 20.41
C PHE A 268 7.84 -0.59 19.46
N PRO A 269 8.92 -1.27 19.94
CA PRO A 269 9.76 -2.15 19.11
C PRO A 269 9.05 -3.46 18.77
N TYR A 270 7.79 -3.37 18.35
CA TYR A 270 6.91 -4.46 18.02
C TYR A 270 6.49 -4.40 16.56
N THR A 271 5.78 -5.45 16.11
CA THR A 271 5.19 -5.52 14.78
C THR A 271 3.68 -5.25 14.82
N LYS A 272 3.09 -4.91 13.68
CA LYS A 272 1.63 -4.83 13.53
C LYS A 272 0.91 -6.11 14.00
N HIS A 273 1.55 -7.27 13.84
CA HIS A 273 1.01 -8.56 14.27
C HIS A 273 0.87 -8.65 15.81
N TYR A 274 1.82 -8.09 16.56
CA TYR A 274 1.74 -8.01 18.01
C TYR A 274 0.46 -7.28 18.46
N PHE A 275 0.22 -6.07 17.95
CA PHE A 275 -0.95 -5.29 18.30
C PHE A 275 -2.27 -5.99 17.90
N ARG A 276 -2.28 -6.67 16.74
CA ARG A 276 -3.43 -7.47 16.35
C ARG A 276 -3.71 -8.61 17.34
N LYS A 277 -2.69 -9.29 17.83
CA LYS A 277 -2.83 -10.33 18.88
C LYS A 277 -3.33 -9.75 20.19
N GLN A 278 -2.81 -8.58 20.62
CA GLN A 278 -3.29 -7.92 21.84
C GLN A 278 -4.77 -7.53 21.71
N MET A 279 -5.17 -6.99 20.57
CA MET A 279 -6.59 -6.67 20.31
C MET A 279 -7.46 -7.92 20.35
N GLN A 280 -7.06 -9.00 19.67
CA GLN A 280 -7.82 -10.26 19.68
C GLN A 280 -7.96 -10.85 21.08
N ALA A 281 -6.88 -10.86 21.86
CA ALA A 281 -6.90 -11.37 23.23
C ALA A 281 -7.78 -10.51 24.17
N GLY A 282 -7.68 -9.18 24.05
CA GLY A 282 -8.51 -8.25 24.80
C GLY A 282 -10.00 -8.38 24.46
N CYS A 283 -10.34 -8.52 23.17
CA CYS A 283 -11.71 -8.74 22.72
C CYS A 283 -12.28 -10.06 23.24
N ALA A 284 -11.50 -11.15 23.14
CA ALA A 284 -11.92 -12.47 23.65
C ALA A 284 -12.21 -12.40 25.17
N ALA A 285 -11.36 -11.70 25.94
CA ALA A 285 -11.56 -11.52 27.38
C ALA A 285 -12.75 -10.61 27.72
N ALA A 286 -13.07 -9.64 26.85
CA ALA A 286 -14.21 -8.74 26.99
C ALA A 286 -15.52 -9.30 26.40
N GLY A 287 -15.51 -10.47 25.75
CA GLY A 287 -16.67 -11.01 25.03
C GLY A 287 -17.08 -10.18 23.81
N MET A 288 -16.15 -9.49 23.17
CA MET A 288 -16.39 -8.58 22.07
C MET A 288 -15.84 -9.12 20.74
N GLU A 289 -16.50 -8.79 19.64
CA GLU A 289 -15.97 -9.05 18.30
C GLU A 289 -14.80 -8.09 17.97
N PRO A 290 -13.65 -8.61 17.49
CA PRO A 290 -12.53 -7.77 17.15
C PRO A 290 -12.78 -6.98 15.87
N ILE A 291 -12.31 -5.73 15.85
CA ILE A 291 -12.20 -4.90 14.65
C ILE A 291 -10.75 -4.89 14.13
N ARG A 292 -10.52 -4.36 12.95
CA ARG A 292 -9.14 -4.20 12.44
C ARG A 292 -8.43 -3.08 13.19
N LEU A 293 -7.11 -3.14 13.34
CA LEU A 293 -6.33 -2.05 13.95
C LEU A 293 -6.59 -0.68 13.30
N HIS A 294 -6.82 -0.66 11.98
CA HIS A 294 -7.13 0.57 11.27
C HIS A 294 -8.52 1.13 11.62
N ASP A 295 -9.42 0.28 12.07
CA ASP A 295 -10.77 0.68 12.46
C ASP A 295 -10.78 1.49 13.76
N LEU A 296 -9.71 1.46 14.59
CA LEU A 296 -9.51 2.39 15.71
C LEU A 296 -9.42 3.85 15.24
N ARG A 297 -8.76 4.06 14.09
CA ARG A 297 -8.73 5.38 13.46
C ARG A 297 -10.10 5.78 12.91
N HIS A 298 -10.88 4.84 12.41
CA HIS A 298 -12.28 5.09 12.05
C HIS A 298 -13.13 5.41 13.28
N SER A 299 -12.87 4.73 14.40
CA SER A 299 -13.52 5.02 15.68
C SER A 299 -13.22 6.44 16.17
N HIS A 300 -11.95 6.87 16.08
CA HIS A 300 -11.55 8.24 16.39
C HIS A 300 -12.27 9.28 15.52
N ALA A 301 -12.35 9.04 14.23
CA ALA A 301 -13.05 9.95 13.31
C ALA A 301 -14.56 10.01 13.63
N ALA A 302 -15.19 8.86 13.85
CA ALA A 302 -16.61 8.78 14.21
C ALA A 302 -16.90 9.49 15.55
N LEU A 303 -16.00 9.35 16.54
CA LEU A 303 -16.08 10.08 17.81
C LEU A 303 -16.08 11.60 17.59
N LEU A 304 -15.13 12.12 16.80
CA LEU A 304 -15.03 13.56 16.53
C LEU A 304 -16.26 14.10 15.78
N ILE A 305 -16.81 13.30 14.86
CA ILE A 305 -18.06 13.63 14.16
C ILE A 305 -19.25 13.69 15.15
N ASN A 306 -19.36 12.70 16.02
CA ASN A 306 -20.40 12.68 17.05
C ASN A 306 -20.29 13.88 18.01
N LEU A 307 -19.07 14.33 18.29
CA LEU A 307 -18.80 15.57 19.04
C LEU A 307 -19.01 16.84 18.20
N LYS A 308 -19.51 16.72 16.97
CA LYS A 308 -19.86 17.83 16.05
C LYS A 308 -18.66 18.70 15.61
N TYR A 309 -17.44 18.15 15.64
CA TYR A 309 -16.28 18.88 15.08
C TYR A 309 -16.37 19.01 13.57
N PRO A 310 -15.92 20.15 12.99
CA PRO A 310 -15.90 20.36 11.54
C PRO A 310 -15.04 19.32 10.83
N ILE A 311 -15.52 18.84 9.67
CA ILE A 311 -14.82 17.78 8.89
C ILE A 311 -13.43 18.18 8.46
N LEU A 312 -13.18 19.49 8.23
CA LEU A 312 -11.86 20.01 7.90
C LEU A 312 -10.87 19.77 9.04
N LEU A 313 -11.28 20.05 10.30
CA LEU A 313 -10.45 19.82 11.49
C LEU A 313 -10.16 18.33 11.67
N ILE A 314 -11.16 17.47 11.44
CA ILE A 314 -11.00 16.01 11.49
C ILE A 314 -10.01 15.55 10.41
N SER A 315 -10.14 16.06 9.18
CA SER A 315 -9.22 15.74 8.08
C SER A 315 -7.78 16.13 8.39
N GLN A 316 -7.56 17.32 8.95
CA GLN A 316 -6.25 17.80 9.38
C GLN A 316 -5.66 16.92 10.49
N ARG A 317 -6.45 16.63 11.53
CA ARG A 317 -6.02 15.77 12.65
C ARG A 317 -5.65 14.37 12.18
N LEU A 318 -6.41 13.80 11.25
CA LEU A 318 -6.09 12.51 10.66
C LEU A 318 -4.90 12.58 9.69
N GLY A 319 -4.51 13.72 9.16
CA GLY A 319 -3.47 13.87 8.14
C GLY A 319 -3.89 13.23 6.81
N HIS A 320 -5.12 13.55 6.36
CA HIS A 320 -5.55 13.21 5.01
C HIS A 320 -5.08 14.29 4.04
N ASP A 321 -4.49 13.86 2.92
CA ASP A 321 -3.98 14.76 1.89
C ASP A 321 -5.10 15.54 1.20
N ASN A 322 -6.24 14.86 0.99
CA ASN A 322 -7.43 15.43 0.40
C ASN A 322 -8.64 15.23 1.35
N ILE A 323 -9.37 16.33 1.61
CA ILE A 323 -10.60 16.32 2.41
C ILE A 323 -11.68 15.41 1.83
N GLU A 324 -11.70 15.20 0.50
CA GLU A 324 -12.60 14.25 -0.15
C GLU A 324 -12.49 12.83 0.43
N THR A 325 -11.27 12.44 0.86
CA THR A 325 -11.07 11.14 1.51
C THR A 325 -11.88 11.06 2.80
N THR A 326 -11.89 12.12 3.60
CA THR A 326 -12.66 12.21 4.84
C THR A 326 -14.16 12.23 4.55
N LEU A 327 -14.59 13.08 3.62
CA LEU A 327 -15.99 13.19 3.20
C LEU A 327 -16.54 11.86 2.67
N ARG A 328 -15.83 11.23 1.75
CA ARG A 328 -16.27 9.95 1.17
C ARG A 328 -16.32 8.84 2.20
N THR A 329 -15.41 8.85 3.18
CA THR A 329 -15.30 7.78 4.18
C THR A 329 -16.28 7.98 5.33
N TYR A 330 -16.52 9.23 5.76
CA TYR A 330 -17.25 9.54 6.98
C TYR A 330 -18.45 10.45 6.79
N GLY A 331 -18.69 10.97 5.58
CA GLY A 331 -19.78 11.94 5.32
C GLY A 331 -21.18 11.40 5.70
N HIS A 332 -21.37 10.08 5.55
CA HIS A 332 -22.63 9.42 5.95
C HIS A 332 -22.89 9.38 7.45
N LEU A 333 -21.87 9.62 8.29
CA LEU A 333 -22.00 9.67 9.75
C LEU A 333 -22.47 11.05 10.25
N TYR A 334 -22.43 12.08 9.40
CA TYR A 334 -22.97 13.38 9.76
C TYR A 334 -24.51 13.31 9.78
N PRO A 335 -25.16 13.77 10.87
CA PRO A 335 -26.61 13.81 10.90
C PRO A 335 -27.11 14.70 9.76
N SER A 336 -28.15 14.23 9.06
CA SER A 336 -28.85 15.06 8.08
C SER A 336 -29.69 16.08 8.84
N THR A 337 -29.15 17.27 9.03
CA THR A 337 -29.80 18.36 9.80
C THR A 337 -30.63 19.27 8.89
N THR A 338 -31.21 18.74 7.82
CA THR A 338 -32.01 19.55 6.87
C THR A 338 -33.23 20.17 7.58
N SER A 339 -33.88 19.44 8.48
CA SER A 339 -35.00 19.97 9.30
C SER A 339 -34.54 21.07 10.25
N ASP A 340 -33.48 20.82 11.04
CA ASP A 340 -32.88 21.83 11.92
C ASP A 340 -32.42 23.09 11.19
N MET A 341 -31.91 22.92 9.95
CA MET A 341 -31.49 24.04 9.12
C MET A 341 -32.69 24.87 8.67
N VAL A 342 -33.78 24.23 8.26
CA VAL A 342 -35.00 24.91 7.86
C VAL A 342 -35.62 25.65 9.01
N GLU A 343 -35.75 25.00 10.19
CA GLU A 343 -36.26 25.64 11.42
C GLU A 343 -35.44 26.87 11.83
N LYS A 344 -34.11 26.77 11.78
CA LYS A 344 -33.22 27.89 12.06
C LYS A 344 -33.35 29.01 11.04
N LEU A 345 -33.48 28.67 9.75
CA LEU A 345 -33.70 29.68 8.70
C LEU A 345 -35.03 30.38 8.87
N ASP A 346 -36.09 29.63 9.20
CA ASP A 346 -37.46 30.19 9.45
C ASP A 346 -37.42 31.14 10.63
N SER A 347 -36.72 30.78 11.72
CA SER A 347 -36.57 31.63 12.91
C SER A 347 -35.81 32.95 12.69
N LEU A 348 -35.08 33.07 11.57
CA LEU A 348 -34.33 34.28 11.13
C LEU A 348 -35.09 35.11 10.12
N MET A 349 -36.21 34.61 9.60
CA MET A 349 -37.05 35.39 8.70
C MET A 349 -37.87 36.41 9.48
N PRO A 350 -38.03 37.66 8.97
CA PRO A 350 -38.74 38.71 9.65
C PRO A 350 -40.26 38.44 9.76
#